data_955064f4950b4666cdeccfc8b472075b
#
_entry.id   955064f4950b4666cdeccfc8b472075b
#
_cell.length_a   1.000
_cell.length_b   1.000
_cell.length_c   1.000
_cell.angle_alpha   90.00
_cell.angle_beta   90.00
_cell.angle_gamma   90.00
#
_symmetry.space_group_name_H-M   'P 1'
#
loop_
_entity.id
_entity.type
_entity.pdbx_description
1 polymer ?
#
loop_
_entity_poly.entity_id
_entity_poly.type
_entity_poly.pdbx_seq_one_letter_code
_entity_poly.pdbx_strand_id
1 'polypeptide(L)'
;MWWQFAVDFLFPPGCDHCGRDFAVDGSQSTVEGLCCNCLDCLSGADQPICYRCAAPVGPNVATHEGCGLCSHESFAFERAFALGVYGDALRKACLATKGAFSAPLAAALVRATQHRCGAEVRELGIQLIVPVPHYWMDRIRRPHLPPVTMANEWSRFLKAPCHGNILSKTHRTAPQALLSPAKRRTNLNKAFRVSGRAKLDGLRVLLVDDVVTTGSTAHRLARQLKLAGAAEVFVAAVARGVGSDRLSRS
;
A
#
# COMPACT_ATOMS: atom_id res chain seq x y z
N MET A 1 -5.02 4.02 34.31
CA MET A 1 -5.48 2.62 34.31
C MET A 1 -7.02 2.54 34.33
N TRP A 2 -7.75 3.15 35.29
CA TRP A 2 -9.23 3.12 35.36
C TRP A 2 -9.95 3.79 34.16
N TRP A 3 -9.38 4.84 33.59
CA TRP A 3 -9.93 5.52 32.41
C TRP A 3 -9.99 4.61 31.18
N GLN A 4 -8.98 3.79 30.96
CA GLN A 4 -8.94 2.82 29.85
C GLN A 4 -10.05 1.78 29.98
N PHE A 5 -10.27 1.26 31.18
CA PHE A 5 -11.38 0.32 31.45
C PHE A 5 -12.76 0.94 31.18
N ALA A 6 -12.96 2.21 31.54
CA ALA A 6 -14.22 2.91 31.30
C ALA A 6 -14.44 3.15 29.80
N VAL A 7 -13.40 3.50 29.03
CA VAL A 7 -13.46 3.68 27.58
C VAL A 7 -13.71 2.34 26.90
N ASP A 8 -13.00 1.28 27.24
CA ASP A 8 -13.16 -0.04 26.65
C ASP A 8 -14.53 -0.67 26.97
N PHE A 9 -15.12 -0.30 28.11
CA PHE A 9 -16.47 -0.73 28.48
C PHE A 9 -17.56 0.01 27.66
N LEU A 10 -17.39 1.31 27.42
CA LEU A 10 -18.34 2.13 26.63
C LEU A 10 -18.13 1.98 25.13
N PHE A 11 -16.91 1.70 24.71
CA PHE A 11 -16.50 1.52 23.32
C PHE A 11 -15.60 0.27 23.23
N PRO A 12 -16.19 -0.92 23.31
CA PRO A 12 -15.40 -2.15 23.28
C PRO A 12 -14.58 -2.20 21.98
N PRO A 13 -13.31 -2.65 22.08
CA PRO A 13 -12.47 -2.81 20.91
C PRO A 13 -13.10 -3.82 19.96
N GLY A 14 -13.27 -3.41 18.72
CA GLY A 14 -13.92 -4.21 17.68
C GLY A 14 -13.10 -4.27 16.39
N CYS A 15 -13.51 -5.13 15.49
CA CYS A 15 -12.89 -5.26 14.19
C CYS A 15 -13.23 -4.06 13.29
N ASP A 16 -12.24 -3.30 12.88
CA ASP A 16 -12.39 -2.12 12.02
C ASP A 16 -12.98 -2.44 10.63
N HIS A 17 -12.96 -3.73 10.22
CA HIS A 17 -13.52 -4.17 8.95
C HIS A 17 -14.97 -4.63 9.04
N CYS A 18 -15.31 -5.53 9.99
CA CYS A 18 -16.64 -6.12 10.08
C CYS A 18 -17.47 -5.59 11.25
N GLY A 19 -16.91 -4.75 12.12
CA GLY A 19 -17.58 -4.18 13.29
C GLY A 19 -17.80 -5.19 14.45
N ARG A 20 -17.31 -6.42 14.34
CA ARG A 20 -17.48 -7.45 15.39
C ARG A 20 -16.69 -7.06 16.63
N ASP A 21 -17.32 -7.17 17.78
CA ASP A 21 -16.71 -6.93 19.08
C ASP A 21 -15.79 -8.09 19.48
N PHE A 22 -14.55 -7.79 19.88
CA PHE A 22 -13.57 -8.79 20.31
C PHE A 22 -13.91 -9.38 21.68
N ALA A 23 -14.63 -8.65 22.54
CA ALA A 23 -14.99 -9.13 23.88
C ALA A 23 -16.05 -10.24 23.85
N VAL A 24 -16.92 -10.25 22.83
CA VAL A 24 -18.05 -11.20 22.72
C VAL A 24 -17.60 -12.55 22.18
N ASP A 25 -16.65 -12.56 21.26
CA ASP A 25 -16.29 -13.78 20.51
C ASP A 25 -15.07 -14.53 21.07
N GLY A 26 -14.37 -13.99 22.08
CA GLY A 26 -13.11 -14.58 22.58
C GLY A 26 -12.02 -14.69 21.49
N SER A 27 -12.26 -14.12 20.32
CA SER A 27 -11.32 -14.14 19.20
C SER A 27 -10.16 -13.20 19.48
N GLN A 28 -9.04 -13.76 19.94
CA GLN A 28 -7.80 -12.99 20.06
C GLN A 28 -7.35 -12.59 18.65
N SER A 29 -7.37 -11.30 18.40
CA SER A 29 -6.81 -10.76 17.15
C SER A 29 -5.28 -10.88 17.20
N THR A 30 -4.70 -11.52 16.20
CA THR A 30 -3.23 -11.53 16.01
C THR A 30 -2.73 -10.19 15.43
N VAL A 31 -3.63 -9.40 14.90
CA VAL A 31 -3.35 -8.07 14.33
C VAL A 31 -4.35 -7.07 14.92
N GLU A 32 -3.83 -6.02 15.56
CA GLU A 32 -4.65 -4.96 16.15
C GLU A 32 -5.59 -4.33 15.10
N GLY A 33 -6.88 -4.28 15.41
CA GLY A 33 -7.93 -3.73 14.57
C GLY A 33 -8.58 -4.71 13.59
N LEU A 34 -8.17 -5.99 13.51
CA LEU A 34 -8.83 -7.01 12.68
C LEU A 34 -9.08 -8.29 13.47
N CYS A 35 -10.25 -8.89 13.34
CA CYS A 35 -10.48 -10.25 13.82
C CYS A 35 -9.82 -11.29 12.90
N CYS A 36 -9.56 -12.50 13.43
CA CYS A 36 -8.92 -13.58 12.69
C CYS A 36 -9.61 -13.87 11.36
N ASN A 37 -10.93 -13.97 11.35
CA ASN A 37 -11.71 -14.24 10.13
C ASN A 37 -11.52 -13.14 9.06
N CYS A 38 -11.46 -11.87 9.47
CA CYS A 38 -11.20 -10.77 8.54
C CYS A 38 -9.75 -10.78 8.05
N LEU A 39 -8.80 -11.06 8.93
CA LEU A 39 -7.39 -11.17 8.54
C LEU A 39 -7.20 -12.25 7.47
N ASP A 40 -7.73 -13.45 7.69
CA ASP A 40 -7.63 -14.59 6.74
C ASP A 40 -8.31 -14.26 5.40
N CYS A 41 -9.52 -13.70 5.47
CA CYS A 41 -10.28 -13.31 4.27
C CYS A 41 -9.57 -12.22 3.45
N LEU A 42 -8.92 -11.26 4.11
CA LEU A 42 -8.27 -10.12 3.46
C LEU A 42 -6.86 -10.44 2.96
N SER A 43 -6.11 -11.30 3.68
CA SER A 43 -4.76 -11.69 3.29
C SER A 43 -4.73 -12.72 2.14
N GLY A 44 -5.83 -13.44 1.95
CA GLY A 44 -5.90 -14.52 0.95
C GLY A 44 -4.99 -15.67 1.31
N ALA A 45 -4.95 -16.06 2.60
CA ALA A 45 -4.16 -17.13 3.22
C ALA A 45 -3.12 -17.81 2.29
N ASP A 46 -1.94 -18.06 2.68
CA ASP A 46 -0.89 -18.93 2.09
C ASP A 46 -0.65 -18.89 0.56
N GLN A 47 -1.35 -18.01 -0.19
CA GLN A 47 -1.11 -17.92 -1.63
C GLN A 47 0.30 -17.36 -1.88
N PRO A 48 1.18 -18.11 -2.59
CA PRO A 48 2.49 -17.62 -2.96
C PRO A 48 2.38 -16.33 -3.79
N ILE A 49 3.27 -15.39 -3.51
CA ILE A 49 3.32 -14.10 -4.22
C ILE A 49 4.65 -13.94 -4.93
N CYS A 50 4.64 -13.26 -6.05
CA CYS A 50 5.84 -12.91 -6.78
C CYS A 50 6.78 -12.04 -5.94
N TYR A 51 8.02 -12.45 -5.79
CA TYR A 51 9.05 -11.71 -5.07
C TYR A 51 9.18 -10.26 -5.55
N ARG A 52 9.09 -10.03 -6.86
CA ARG A 52 9.34 -8.73 -7.47
C ARG A 52 8.12 -7.80 -7.43
N CYS A 53 6.92 -8.29 -7.75
CA CYS A 53 5.76 -7.42 -7.95
C CYS A 53 4.56 -7.70 -7.03
N ALA A 54 4.71 -8.61 -6.08
CA ALA A 54 3.67 -9.05 -5.14
C ALA A 54 2.38 -9.59 -5.79
N ALA A 55 2.39 -9.96 -7.07
CA ALA A 55 1.26 -10.62 -7.69
C ALA A 55 1.17 -12.08 -7.23
N PRO A 56 -0.04 -12.65 -7.11
CA PRO A 56 -0.20 -14.06 -6.80
C PRO A 56 0.42 -14.92 -7.91
N VAL A 57 1.03 -16.01 -7.51
CA VAL A 57 1.63 -17.00 -8.41
C VAL A 57 1.21 -18.40 -8.02
N GLY A 58 1.33 -19.34 -8.93
CA GLY A 58 1.11 -20.75 -8.62
C GLY A 58 2.17 -21.32 -7.68
N PRO A 59 1.93 -22.47 -7.05
CA PRO A 59 2.93 -23.19 -6.29
C PRO A 59 4.12 -23.55 -7.21
N ASN A 60 5.32 -23.49 -6.67
CA ASN A 60 6.57 -23.86 -7.38
C ASN A 60 7.00 -22.91 -8.52
N VAL A 61 6.44 -21.71 -8.62
CA VAL A 61 6.90 -20.71 -9.58
C VAL A 61 8.08 -19.93 -8.99
N ALA A 62 9.24 -20.05 -9.62
CA ALA A 62 10.39 -19.21 -9.28
C ALA A 62 10.11 -17.76 -9.69
N THR A 63 10.27 -16.82 -8.76
CA THR A 63 9.84 -15.42 -8.96
C THR A 63 10.92 -14.38 -8.73
N HIS A 64 12.17 -14.78 -8.49
CA HIS A 64 13.28 -13.84 -8.29
C HIS A 64 13.52 -12.96 -9.52
N GLU A 65 13.37 -13.51 -10.72
CA GLU A 65 13.44 -12.75 -11.98
C GLU A 65 12.09 -12.14 -12.41
N GLY A 66 11.03 -12.38 -11.64
CA GLY A 66 9.67 -11.94 -11.90
C GLY A 66 8.74 -13.09 -12.26
N CYS A 67 7.44 -12.79 -12.37
CA CYS A 67 6.41 -13.74 -12.78
C CYS A 67 5.85 -13.36 -14.16
N GLY A 68 4.93 -14.15 -14.70
CA GLY A 68 4.31 -13.87 -16.01
C GLY A 68 3.65 -12.50 -16.15
N LEU A 69 3.40 -11.78 -15.03
CA LEU A 69 2.90 -10.42 -15.05
C LEU A 69 3.99 -9.34 -15.08
N CYS A 70 5.21 -9.64 -14.65
CA CYS A 70 6.24 -8.63 -14.48
C CYS A 70 7.61 -8.99 -15.06
N SER A 71 7.82 -10.19 -15.61
CA SER A 71 9.09 -10.59 -16.21
C SER A 71 9.53 -9.69 -17.36
N HIS A 72 8.58 -9.15 -18.13
CA HIS A 72 8.83 -8.25 -19.26
C HIS A 72 8.78 -6.75 -18.86
N GLU A 73 8.53 -6.44 -17.59
CA GLU A 73 8.45 -5.07 -17.08
C GLU A 73 9.78 -4.63 -16.47
N SER A 74 10.28 -3.49 -16.87
CA SER A 74 11.44 -2.87 -16.22
C SER A 74 10.99 -1.87 -15.17
N PHE A 75 10.66 -2.34 -13.97
CA PHE A 75 10.32 -1.46 -12.87
C PHE A 75 11.55 -0.69 -12.36
N ALA A 76 11.33 0.58 -11.96
CA ALA A 76 12.36 1.38 -11.31
C ALA A 76 12.42 1.14 -9.79
N PHE A 77 11.45 0.44 -9.22
CA PHE A 77 11.51 -0.05 -7.85
C PHE A 77 12.08 -1.47 -7.82
N GLU A 78 12.73 -1.82 -6.72
CA GLU A 78 13.39 -3.12 -6.54
C GLU A 78 12.34 -4.22 -6.29
N ARG A 79 11.44 -3.97 -5.34
CA ARG A 79 10.45 -4.96 -4.90
C ARG A 79 9.17 -4.27 -4.43
N ALA A 80 8.03 -4.95 -4.63
CA ALA A 80 6.74 -4.58 -4.07
C ALA A 80 6.27 -5.60 -3.02
N PHE A 81 5.55 -5.10 -2.02
CA PHE A 81 4.93 -5.87 -0.95
C PHE A 81 3.43 -5.58 -0.92
N ALA A 82 2.61 -6.58 -0.64
CA ALA A 82 1.16 -6.41 -0.51
C ALA A 82 0.58 -7.42 0.50
N LEU A 83 -0.55 -7.05 1.11
CA LEU A 83 -1.32 -7.95 1.97
C LEU A 83 -1.95 -9.06 1.14
N GLY A 84 -2.56 -8.72 -0.01
CA GLY A 84 -3.26 -9.69 -0.84
C GLY A 84 -3.63 -9.15 -2.21
N VAL A 85 -4.44 -9.94 -2.93
CA VAL A 85 -4.95 -9.59 -4.26
C VAL A 85 -6.09 -8.60 -4.16
N TYR A 86 -6.11 -7.59 -5.03
CA TYR A 86 -7.21 -6.64 -5.15
C TYR A 86 -8.45 -7.30 -5.79
N GLY A 87 -9.15 -8.10 -5.00
CA GLY A 87 -10.38 -8.80 -5.34
C GLY A 87 -11.39 -8.69 -4.20
N ASP A 88 -12.64 -8.97 -4.48
CA ASP A 88 -13.78 -9.05 -3.56
C ASP A 88 -13.63 -8.36 -2.19
N ALA A 89 -13.25 -9.09 -1.16
CA ALA A 89 -13.16 -8.60 0.22
C ALA A 89 -12.13 -7.47 0.36
N LEU A 90 -10.90 -7.67 -0.13
CA LEU A 90 -9.82 -6.68 0.00
C LEU A 90 -10.12 -5.43 -0.83
N ARG A 91 -10.78 -5.56 -1.99
CA ARG A 91 -11.26 -4.43 -2.78
C ARG A 91 -12.29 -3.61 -2.00
N LYS A 92 -13.27 -4.26 -1.35
CA LYS A 92 -14.27 -3.58 -0.50
C LYS A 92 -13.59 -2.85 0.65
N ALA A 93 -12.65 -3.51 1.34
CA ALA A 93 -11.87 -2.90 2.42
C ALA A 93 -11.07 -1.68 1.94
N CYS A 94 -10.32 -1.77 0.84
CA CYS A 94 -9.59 -0.63 0.26
C CYS A 94 -10.51 0.53 -0.16
N LEU A 95 -11.72 0.24 -0.66
CA LEU A 95 -12.70 1.29 -0.96
C LEU A 95 -13.24 1.93 0.31
N ALA A 96 -13.49 1.16 1.36
CA ALA A 96 -13.95 1.65 2.65
C ALA A 96 -12.94 2.58 3.33
N THR A 97 -11.62 2.37 3.14
CA THR A 97 -10.60 3.30 3.67
C THR A 97 -10.69 4.74 3.12
N LYS A 98 -11.48 4.97 2.07
CA LYS A 98 -11.67 6.30 1.46
C LYS A 98 -12.78 7.12 2.14
N GLY A 99 -13.46 6.56 3.13
CA GLY A 99 -14.47 7.22 3.94
C GLY A 99 -13.88 8.25 4.92
N ALA A 100 -14.72 9.12 5.47
CA ALA A 100 -14.27 10.20 6.34
C ALA A 100 -13.65 9.72 7.67
N PHE A 101 -14.16 8.61 8.23
CA PHE A 101 -13.75 8.06 9.53
C PHE A 101 -13.02 6.72 9.42
N SER A 102 -12.40 6.44 8.30
CA SER A 102 -11.81 5.14 7.98
C SER A 102 -10.30 5.03 8.26
N ALA A 103 -9.73 5.98 8.99
CA ALA A 103 -8.32 5.93 9.39
C ALA A 103 -7.97 4.68 10.21
N PRO A 104 -8.80 4.20 11.17
CA PRO A 104 -8.55 2.95 11.88
C PRO A 104 -8.46 1.76 10.93
N LEU A 105 -9.41 1.58 10.01
CA LEU A 105 -9.37 0.51 9.02
C LEU A 105 -8.11 0.59 8.14
N ALA A 106 -7.73 1.79 7.68
CA ALA A 106 -6.52 1.96 6.89
C ALA A 106 -5.27 1.54 7.68
N ALA A 107 -5.20 1.87 8.96
CA ALA A 107 -4.12 1.47 9.85
C ALA A 107 -4.11 -0.06 10.08
N ALA A 108 -5.27 -0.66 10.34
CA ALA A 108 -5.41 -2.09 10.55
C ALA A 108 -4.98 -2.91 9.31
N LEU A 109 -5.32 -2.46 8.10
CA LEU A 109 -4.87 -3.09 6.86
C LEU A 109 -3.35 -3.04 6.68
N VAL A 110 -2.71 -1.94 7.10
CA VAL A 110 -1.24 -1.87 7.09
C VAL A 110 -0.63 -2.79 8.13
N ARG A 111 -1.17 -2.85 9.33
CA ARG A 111 -0.71 -3.80 10.36
C ARG A 111 -0.83 -5.25 9.90
N ALA A 112 -1.89 -5.59 9.17
CA ALA A 112 -2.02 -6.89 8.51
C ALA A 112 -0.93 -7.11 7.45
N THR A 113 -0.61 -6.07 6.65
CA THR A 113 0.50 -6.14 5.68
C THR A 113 1.85 -6.32 6.39
N GLN A 114 2.07 -5.60 7.49
CA GLN A 114 3.27 -5.75 8.33
C GLN A 114 3.37 -7.14 8.97
N HIS A 115 2.25 -7.71 9.40
CA HIS A 115 2.21 -9.08 9.89
C HIS A 115 2.66 -10.08 8.82
N ARG A 116 2.24 -9.88 7.56
CA ARG A 116 2.59 -10.76 6.43
C ARG A 116 4.05 -10.61 5.97
N CYS A 117 4.55 -9.40 5.81
CA CYS A 117 5.84 -9.13 5.16
C CYS A 117 6.75 -8.15 5.94
N GLY A 118 6.38 -7.77 7.14
CA GLY A 118 7.10 -6.74 7.90
C GLY A 118 8.51 -7.14 8.30
N ALA A 119 8.78 -8.43 8.55
CA ALA A 119 10.14 -8.92 8.82
C ALA A 119 11.06 -8.65 7.62
N GLU A 120 10.63 -9.07 6.43
CA GLU A 120 11.39 -8.84 5.19
C GLU A 120 11.63 -7.35 4.92
N VAL A 121 10.58 -6.51 5.10
CA VAL A 121 10.72 -5.05 4.89
C VAL A 121 11.69 -4.42 5.90
N ARG A 122 11.74 -4.93 7.13
CA ARG A 122 12.67 -4.45 8.16
C ARG A 122 14.12 -4.74 7.79
N GLU A 123 14.41 -5.90 7.21
CA GLU A 123 15.75 -6.29 6.76
C GLU A 123 16.30 -5.40 5.62
N LEU A 124 15.40 -4.74 4.87
CA LEU A 124 15.81 -3.80 3.81
C LEU A 124 16.48 -2.52 4.34
N GLY A 125 16.39 -2.23 5.64
CA GLY A 125 16.99 -1.02 6.22
C GLY A 125 16.42 0.27 5.62
N ILE A 126 15.11 0.38 5.51
CA ILE A 126 14.42 1.56 4.99
C ILE A 126 14.74 2.79 5.84
N GLN A 127 15.14 3.87 5.20
CA GLN A 127 15.57 5.11 5.85
C GLN A 127 14.56 6.26 5.67
N LEU A 128 13.64 6.12 4.73
CA LEU A 128 12.65 7.14 4.43
C LEU A 128 11.35 6.52 3.90
N ILE A 129 10.23 7.01 4.37
CA ILE A 129 8.90 6.57 3.92
C ILE A 129 8.20 7.74 3.21
N VAL A 130 7.66 7.45 2.03
CA VAL A 130 7.02 8.45 1.18
C VAL A 130 5.64 7.92 0.74
N PRO A 131 4.54 8.57 1.13
CA PRO A 131 3.22 8.22 0.60
C PRO A 131 3.08 8.61 -0.86
N VAL A 132 2.37 7.80 -1.65
CA VAL A 132 1.98 8.16 -3.02
C VAL A 132 1.09 9.41 -2.97
N PRO A 133 1.44 10.46 -3.73
CA PRO A 133 0.75 11.73 -3.63
C PRO A 133 -0.62 11.69 -4.30
N HIS A 134 -1.62 12.22 -3.62
CA HIS A 134 -2.92 12.55 -4.19
C HIS A 134 -2.91 13.95 -4.79
N TYR A 135 -3.84 14.21 -5.70
CA TYR A 135 -4.02 15.56 -6.22
C TYR A 135 -4.42 16.52 -5.09
N TRP A 136 -3.86 17.74 -5.07
CA TRP A 136 -4.02 18.68 -3.97
C TRP A 136 -5.48 19.01 -3.62
N MET A 137 -6.39 19.08 -4.62
CA MET A 137 -7.82 19.29 -4.37
C MET A 137 -8.50 18.11 -3.65
N ASP A 138 -7.98 16.89 -3.80
CA ASP A 138 -8.50 15.73 -3.08
C ASP A 138 -8.12 15.83 -1.59
N ARG A 139 -6.99 16.50 -1.26
CA ARG A 139 -6.57 16.78 0.13
C ARG A 139 -7.49 17.79 0.84
N ILE A 140 -8.05 18.76 0.11
CA ILE A 140 -8.98 19.74 0.67
C ILE A 140 -10.37 19.13 0.88
N ARG A 141 -10.78 18.22 -0.01
CA ARG A 141 -12.12 17.61 0.01
C ARG A 141 -12.25 16.40 0.92
N ARG A 142 -11.14 15.80 1.35
CA ARG A 142 -11.12 14.58 2.16
C ARG A 142 -10.38 14.82 3.46
N PRO A 143 -11.02 14.59 4.63
CA PRO A 143 -10.37 14.75 5.94
C PRO A 143 -9.26 13.72 6.16
N HIS A 144 -9.25 12.64 5.39
CA HIS A 144 -8.33 11.53 5.50
C HIS A 144 -7.87 11.06 4.11
N LEU A 145 -6.57 10.80 3.98
CA LEU A 145 -5.93 10.24 2.80
C LEU A 145 -5.30 8.90 3.15
N PRO A 146 -5.84 7.78 2.64
CA PRO A 146 -5.36 6.44 3.00
C PRO A 146 -3.84 6.28 2.90
N PRO A 147 -3.13 6.64 1.82
CA PRO A 147 -1.68 6.46 1.75
C PRO A 147 -0.89 7.22 2.81
N VAL A 148 -1.39 8.36 3.30
CA VAL A 148 -0.72 9.12 4.37
C VAL A 148 -0.82 8.38 5.70
N THR A 149 -2.02 7.90 6.06
CA THR A 149 -2.21 7.09 7.28
C THR A 149 -1.40 5.80 7.18
N MET A 150 -1.44 5.13 6.04
CA MET A 150 -0.69 3.90 5.77
C MET A 150 0.83 4.13 5.90
N ALA A 151 1.35 5.23 5.35
CA ALA A 151 2.76 5.57 5.46
C ALA A 151 3.18 5.89 6.91
N ASN A 152 2.30 6.52 7.70
CA ASN A 152 2.55 6.76 9.12
C ASN A 152 2.60 5.45 9.94
N GLU A 153 1.78 4.46 9.62
CA GLU A 153 1.86 3.12 10.24
C GLU A 153 3.19 2.43 9.92
N TRP A 154 3.64 2.47 8.66
CA TRP A 154 4.97 1.98 8.29
C TRP A 154 6.09 2.74 8.99
N SER A 155 5.95 4.07 9.16
CA SER A 155 6.92 4.91 9.88
C SER A 155 7.09 4.48 11.34
N ARG A 156 5.98 4.22 12.04
CA ARG A 156 6.03 3.72 13.42
C ARG A 156 6.67 2.34 13.50
N PHE A 157 6.31 1.44 12.59
CA PHE A 157 6.79 0.06 12.57
C PHE A 157 8.30 -0.03 12.27
N LEU A 158 8.79 0.74 11.29
CA LEU A 158 10.20 0.73 10.85
C LEU A 158 11.07 1.73 11.62
N LYS A 159 10.47 2.61 12.42
CA LYS A 159 11.13 3.73 13.11
C LYS A 159 11.89 4.65 12.13
N ALA A 160 11.38 4.80 10.92
CA ALA A 160 11.91 5.63 9.86
C ALA A 160 11.02 6.86 9.62
N PRO A 161 11.58 8.05 9.28
CA PRO A 161 10.80 9.25 9.05
C PRO A 161 9.85 9.11 7.86
N CYS A 162 8.64 9.68 7.98
CA CYS A 162 7.65 9.77 6.90
C CYS A 162 7.55 11.22 6.40
N HIS A 163 7.77 11.43 5.11
CA HIS A 163 7.69 12.76 4.50
C HIS A 163 6.69 12.80 3.34
N GLY A 164 5.49 13.31 3.60
CA GLY A 164 4.39 13.41 2.64
C GLY A 164 4.51 14.56 1.62
N ASN A 165 5.53 15.41 1.73
CA ASN A 165 5.77 16.57 0.86
C ASN A 165 6.92 16.38 -0.14
N ILE A 166 7.59 15.22 -0.13
CA ILE A 166 8.65 14.89 -1.09
C ILE A 166 8.10 14.75 -2.49
N LEU A 167 6.97 14.09 -2.62
CA LEU A 167 6.28 13.91 -3.90
C LEU A 167 5.03 14.78 -3.98
N SER A 168 4.81 15.39 -5.12
CA SER A 168 3.59 16.14 -5.42
C SER A 168 2.99 15.72 -6.75
N LYS A 169 1.66 15.68 -6.82
CA LYS A 169 0.92 15.45 -8.06
C LYS A 169 0.48 16.81 -8.61
N THR A 170 1.03 17.20 -9.75
CA THR A 170 0.86 18.54 -10.35
C THR A 170 -0.43 18.69 -11.15
N HIS A 171 -0.96 17.60 -11.73
CA HIS A 171 -2.16 17.62 -12.56
C HIS A 171 -3.12 16.49 -12.20
N ARG A 172 -4.43 16.76 -12.33
CA ARG A 172 -5.43 15.68 -12.40
C ARG A 172 -5.15 14.88 -13.67
N THR A 173 -4.71 13.66 -13.52
CA THR A 173 -4.69 12.73 -14.66
C THR A 173 -6.13 12.45 -15.07
N ALA A 174 -6.50 12.82 -16.30
CA ALA A 174 -7.81 12.45 -16.85
C ALA A 174 -8.01 10.93 -16.76
N PRO A 175 -9.28 10.46 -16.62
CA PRO A 175 -9.58 9.04 -16.65
C PRO A 175 -8.92 8.40 -17.86
N GLN A 176 -8.10 7.37 -17.63
CA GLN A 176 -7.24 6.77 -18.67
C GLN A 176 -8.02 6.15 -19.85
N ALA A 177 -9.34 6.01 -19.71
CA ALA A 177 -10.22 5.47 -20.74
C ALA A 177 -10.30 6.32 -22.03
N LEU A 178 -9.97 7.62 -21.97
CA LEU A 178 -10.15 8.57 -23.06
C LEU A 178 -8.85 8.95 -23.81
N LEU A 179 -7.70 8.37 -23.46
CA LEU A 179 -6.41 8.77 -24.04
C LEU A 179 -5.74 7.63 -24.82
N SER A 180 -5.13 7.94 -25.97
CA SER A 180 -4.30 7.00 -26.73
C SER A 180 -3.05 6.56 -25.91
N PRO A 181 -2.48 5.36 -26.16
CA PRO A 181 -1.32 4.85 -25.41
C PRO A 181 -0.11 5.79 -25.37
N ALA A 182 0.14 6.53 -26.44
CA ALA A 182 1.23 7.52 -26.51
C ALA A 182 0.95 8.74 -25.62
N LYS A 183 -0.28 9.28 -25.66
CA LYS A 183 -0.71 10.40 -24.82
C LYS A 183 -0.78 10.00 -23.35
N ARG A 184 -1.10 8.72 -23.02
CA ARG A 184 -1.03 8.20 -21.67
C ARG A 184 0.38 8.28 -21.09
N ARG A 185 1.41 7.89 -21.87
CA ARG A 185 2.83 7.95 -21.44
C ARG A 185 3.29 9.37 -21.19
N THR A 186 2.98 10.31 -22.07
CA THR A 186 3.44 11.71 -21.96
C THR A 186 2.71 12.47 -20.84
N ASN A 187 1.40 12.26 -20.68
CA ASN A 187 0.58 12.94 -19.67
C ASN A 187 0.95 12.53 -18.23
N LEU A 188 1.42 11.29 -18.05
CA LEU A 188 1.83 10.77 -16.76
C LEU A 188 3.27 11.16 -16.37
N ASN A 189 4.16 11.47 -17.33
CA ASN A 189 5.53 11.90 -17.04
C ASN A 189 5.60 13.30 -16.40
N LYS A 190 4.62 14.16 -16.64
CA LYS A 190 4.52 15.49 -16.04
C LYS A 190 3.65 15.56 -14.79
N ALA A 191 2.98 14.45 -14.43
CA ALA A 191 1.99 14.44 -13.37
C ALA A 191 2.60 14.45 -11.94
N PHE A 192 3.85 14.08 -11.80
CA PHE A 192 4.52 13.98 -10.51
C PHE A 192 5.83 14.75 -10.50
N ARG A 193 6.13 15.39 -9.38
CA ARG A 193 7.39 16.09 -9.12
C ARG A 193 7.94 15.73 -7.76
N VAL A 194 9.27 15.61 -7.67
CA VAL A 194 10.00 15.58 -6.40
C VAL A 194 10.26 17.02 -5.98
N SER A 195 10.12 17.31 -4.69
CA SER A 195 10.48 18.61 -4.13
C SER A 195 11.98 18.86 -4.32
N GLY A 196 12.36 20.02 -4.90
CA GLY A 196 13.75 20.38 -5.11
C GLY A 196 14.57 20.57 -3.81
N ARG A 197 13.91 20.51 -2.64
CA ARG A 197 14.56 20.54 -1.32
C ARG A 197 14.80 19.17 -0.73
N ALA A 198 14.33 18.10 -1.38
CA ALA A 198 14.50 16.75 -0.88
C ALA A 198 15.95 16.29 -1.08
N LYS A 199 16.64 15.97 0.00
CA LYS A 199 17.95 15.31 -0.03
C LYS A 199 17.70 13.81 0.09
N LEU A 200 17.86 13.08 -1.02
CA LEU A 200 17.60 11.64 -1.08
C LEU A 200 18.86 10.81 -1.34
N ASP A 201 20.03 11.47 -1.36
CA ASP A 201 21.29 10.86 -1.77
C ASP A 201 21.63 9.60 -0.96
N GLY A 202 21.67 8.48 -1.64
CA GLY A 202 21.98 7.18 -1.07
C GLY A 202 20.89 6.55 -0.20
N LEU A 203 19.70 7.17 -0.07
CA LEU A 203 18.66 6.63 0.80
C LEU A 203 17.90 5.46 0.19
N ARG A 204 17.53 4.51 1.06
CA ARG A 204 16.54 3.45 0.79
C ARG A 204 15.15 3.95 1.15
N VAL A 205 14.29 4.04 0.16
CA VAL A 205 12.96 4.66 0.28
C VAL A 205 11.87 3.62 0.17
N LEU A 206 10.88 3.66 1.08
CA LEU A 206 9.63 2.91 0.99
C LEU A 206 8.52 3.82 0.45
N LEU A 207 8.05 3.57 -0.76
CA LEU A 207 6.89 4.21 -1.35
C LEU A 207 5.62 3.47 -0.91
N VAL A 208 4.63 4.18 -0.34
CA VAL A 208 3.42 3.57 0.23
C VAL A 208 2.18 4.01 -0.54
N ASP A 209 1.36 3.03 -0.98
CA ASP A 209 0.10 3.23 -1.68
C ASP A 209 -1.01 2.36 -1.08
N ASP A 210 -2.28 2.59 -1.44
CA ASP A 210 -3.39 1.71 -1.09
C ASP A 210 -3.44 0.48 -2.03
N VAL A 211 -3.31 0.69 -3.33
CA VAL A 211 -3.42 -0.37 -4.35
C VAL A 211 -2.38 -0.20 -5.46
N VAL A 212 -1.58 -1.23 -5.68
CA VAL A 212 -0.71 -1.33 -6.86
C VAL A 212 -1.38 -2.21 -7.90
N THR A 213 -1.73 -1.65 -9.07
CA THR A 213 -2.31 -2.40 -10.20
C THR A 213 -1.24 -2.86 -11.19
N THR A 214 -0.97 -2.10 -12.24
CA THR A 214 0.09 -2.40 -13.22
C THR A 214 1.49 -2.07 -12.70
N GLY A 215 1.61 -1.39 -11.57
CA GLY A 215 2.88 -0.84 -11.07
C GLY A 215 3.35 0.43 -11.80
N SER A 216 2.61 0.91 -12.80
CA SER A 216 3.03 2.07 -13.61
C SER A 216 3.19 3.36 -12.80
N THR A 217 2.33 3.61 -11.82
CA THR A 217 2.45 4.76 -10.91
C THR A 217 3.69 4.59 -10.03
N ALA A 218 3.83 3.44 -9.38
CA ALA A 218 4.96 3.12 -8.53
C ALA A 218 6.30 3.19 -9.30
N HIS A 219 6.36 2.62 -10.52
CA HIS A 219 7.52 2.72 -11.41
C HIS A 219 7.95 4.18 -11.65
N ARG A 220 7.01 5.06 -11.96
CA ARG A 220 7.32 6.47 -12.25
C ARG A 220 7.78 7.23 -11.03
N LEU A 221 7.11 7.03 -9.91
CA LEU A 221 7.49 7.67 -8.66
C LEU A 221 8.85 7.17 -8.19
N ALA A 222 9.12 5.87 -8.28
CA ALA A 222 10.43 5.29 -7.99
C ALA A 222 11.52 5.88 -8.90
N ARG A 223 11.25 6.00 -10.21
CA ARG A 223 12.18 6.65 -11.13
C ARG A 223 12.47 8.10 -10.74
N GLN A 224 11.46 8.87 -10.35
CA GLN A 224 11.65 10.25 -9.91
C GLN A 224 12.47 10.33 -8.60
N LEU A 225 12.22 9.43 -7.65
CA LEU A 225 12.99 9.35 -6.41
C LEU A 225 14.46 8.98 -6.67
N LYS A 226 14.72 8.03 -7.56
CA LYS A 226 16.09 7.66 -7.98
C LYS A 226 16.80 8.80 -8.71
N LEU A 227 16.12 9.52 -9.59
CA LEU A 227 16.68 10.72 -10.22
C LEU A 227 16.99 11.85 -9.22
N ALA A 228 16.33 11.85 -8.07
CA ALA A 228 16.59 12.78 -6.97
C ALA A 228 17.60 12.24 -5.94
N GLY A 229 18.31 11.14 -6.25
CA GLY A 229 19.42 10.61 -5.43
C GLY A 229 19.11 9.35 -4.63
N ALA A 230 17.87 8.86 -4.58
CA ALA A 230 17.56 7.63 -3.85
C ALA A 230 18.34 6.43 -4.42
N ALA A 231 18.99 5.65 -3.55
CA ALA A 231 19.74 4.46 -3.94
C ALA A 231 18.80 3.35 -4.38
N GLU A 232 17.80 3.05 -3.54
CA GLU A 232 16.83 1.99 -3.78
C GLU A 232 15.43 2.47 -3.43
N VAL A 233 14.43 1.98 -4.15
CA VAL A 233 13.02 2.28 -3.88
C VAL A 233 12.24 0.98 -3.83
N PHE A 234 11.58 0.77 -2.70
CA PHE A 234 10.66 -0.34 -2.46
C PHE A 234 9.22 0.18 -2.43
N VAL A 235 8.26 -0.70 -2.63
CA VAL A 235 6.84 -0.34 -2.65
C VAL A 235 6.08 -1.20 -1.65
N ALA A 236 5.30 -0.58 -0.77
CA ALA A 236 4.34 -1.28 0.07
C ALA A 236 2.93 -0.82 -0.27
N ALA A 237 2.04 -1.77 -0.52
CA ALA A 237 0.62 -1.51 -0.75
C ALA A 237 -0.23 -2.47 0.08
N VAL A 238 -1.50 -2.11 0.29
CA VAL A 238 -2.45 -3.05 0.90
C VAL A 238 -2.85 -4.11 -0.12
N ALA A 239 -3.11 -3.73 -1.37
CA ALA A 239 -3.59 -4.67 -2.36
C ALA A 239 -2.82 -4.64 -3.68
N ARG A 240 -2.69 -5.82 -4.31
CA ARG A 240 -2.11 -6.00 -5.63
C ARG A 240 -3.19 -6.34 -6.65
N GLY A 241 -3.45 -5.43 -7.60
CA GLY A 241 -4.35 -5.68 -8.72
C GLY A 241 -3.67 -6.46 -9.85
N VAL A 242 -4.33 -7.49 -10.35
CA VAL A 242 -3.78 -8.38 -11.39
C VAL A 242 -4.52 -8.28 -12.74
N GLY A 243 -5.50 -7.37 -12.87
CA GLY A 243 -6.34 -7.23 -14.06
C GLY A 243 -7.40 -8.36 -14.14
N SER A 244 -8.65 -8.00 -14.46
CA SER A 244 -9.77 -8.95 -14.50
C SER A 244 -9.63 -10.05 -15.55
N ASP A 245 -8.91 -9.79 -16.64
CA ASP A 245 -8.80 -10.73 -17.78
C ASP A 245 -7.75 -11.84 -17.58
N ARG A 246 -7.01 -11.83 -16.46
CA ARG A 246 -5.89 -12.76 -16.23
C ARG A 246 -6.15 -13.76 -15.11
N LEU A 247 -7.16 -13.55 -14.27
CA LEU A 247 -7.56 -14.51 -13.22
C LEU A 247 -8.31 -15.73 -13.77
N SER A 248 -8.81 -15.67 -15.02
CA SER A 248 -9.55 -16.75 -15.67
C SER A 248 -8.68 -17.71 -16.51
N ARG A 249 -7.35 -17.54 -16.49
CA ARG A 249 -6.41 -18.35 -17.30
C ARG A 249 -5.35 -19.10 -16.47
N SER A 250 -5.54 -19.19 -15.16
CA SER A 250 -4.68 -19.99 -14.26
C SER A 250 -5.42 -21.18 -13.69
#